data_0cef5733349fcc8dcda106552181d96d
#
_entry.id   0cef5733349fcc8dcda106552181d96d
#
_cell.length_a   1.000
_cell.length_b   1.000
_cell.length_c   1.000
_cell.angle_alpha   90.00
_cell.angle_beta   90.00
_cell.angle_gamma   90.00
#
_symmetry.space_group_name_H-M   'P 1'
#
loop_
_entity.id
_entity.type
_entity.pdbx_description
1 polymer ?
#
loop_
_entity_poly.entity_id
_entity_poly.type
_entity_poly.pdbx_seq_one_letter_code
_entity_poly.pdbx_strand_id
1 'polypeptide(L)'
;ERKQIGPMETLEFRQAMAGAKHPWRFTAQNMSDGTLRALGVLTALFQRNPDHAPTLIGIEEPETALHPAASRALREALNRAAKHTQIIVTSHSPDLMDDPDLDADTVRAVIAEGSETHIAPLDSGSQDAMKQHLFSAGELLRLNQLAPDPENILDQQRQVSLFGEIEP
;
A
#
# COMPACT_ATOMS: atom_id res chain seq x y z
N GLU A 1 -15.23 19.68 -4.94
CA GLU A 1 -15.07 21.11 -5.26
C GLU A 1 -14.44 21.83 -4.07
N ARG A 2 -13.51 22.74 -4.34
CA ARG A 2 -12.88 23.58 -3.32
C ARG A 2 -13.89 24.62 -2.84
N LYS A 3 -14.01 24.80 -1.53
CA LYS A 3 -14.93 25.75 -0.90
C LYS A 3 -14.22 26.53 0.19
N GLN A 4 -14.44 27.83 0.23
CA GLN A 4 -13.95 28.68 1.29
C GLN A 4 -15.04 28.88 2.36
N ILE A 5 -14.68 28.70 3.62
CA ILE A 5 -15.57 28.93 4.77
C ILE A 5 -14.80 29.84 5.73
N GLY A 6 -15.09 31.15 5.70
CA GLY A 6 -14.30 32.13 6.44
C GLY A 6 -12.83 32.12 6.00
N PRO A 7 -11.87 32.05 6.92
CA PRO A 7 -10.45 31.95 6.62
C PRO A 7 -9.98 30.54 6.19
N MET A 8 -10.83 29.52 6.28
CA MET A 8 -10.48 28.14 6.01
C MET A 8 -10.93 27.71 4.61
N GLU A 9 -10.10 26.88 3.99
CA GLU A 9 -10.45 26.16 2.75
C GLU A 9 -10.79 24.72 3.08
N THR A 10 -11.83 24.19 2.42
CA THR A 10 -12.26 22.80 2.56
C THR A 10 -12.70 22.25 1.22
N LEU A 11 -12.88 20.92 1.18
CA LEU A 11 -13.50 20.24 0.04
C LEU A 11 -15.00 20.07 0.31
N GLU A 12 -15.82 20.45 -0.68
CA GLU A 12 -17.24 20.10 -0.72
C GLU A 12 -17.42 18.85 -1.58
N PHE A 13 -18.06 17.84 -1.00
CA PHE A 13 -18.46 16.61 -1.67
C PHE A 13 -19.94 16.68 -2.00
N ARG A 14 -20.33 16.13 -3.15
CA ARG A 14 -21.73 16.04 -3.60
C ARG A 14 -22.08 14.59 -3.83
N GLN A 15 -23.13 14.13 -3.16
CA GLN A 15 -23.65 12.77 -3.31
C GLN A 15 -25.04 12.82 -3.95
N ALA A 16 -25.15 12.20 -5.13
CA ALA A 16 -26.46 11.98 -5.74
C ALA A 16 -27.22 10.91 -4.96
N MET A 17 -28.47 11.23 -4.60
CA MET A 17 -29.36 10.31 -3.91
C MET A 17 -30.56 10.02 -4.80
N ALA A 18 -30.93 8.73 -4.91
CA ALA A 18 -32.10 8.33 -5.66
C ALA A 18 -33.38 9.01 -5.08
N GLY A 19 -34.13 9.68 -5.92
CA GLY A 19 -35.35 10.40 -5.53
C GLY A 19 -35.16 11.80 -4.95
N ALA A 20 -33.93 12.24 -4.72
CA ALA A 20 -33.66 13.61 -4.27
C ALA A 20 -33.58 14.59 -5.44
N LYS A 21 -34.25 15.75 -5.33
CA LYS A 21 -34.18 16.80 -6.37
C LYS A 21 -32.80 17.45 -6.48
N HIS A 22 -32.01 17.43 -5.40
CA HIS A 22 -30.68 18.03 -5.35
C HIS A 22 -29.71 17.07 -4.67
N PRO A 23 -28.42 17.01 -5.08
CA PRO A 23 -27.42 16.23 -4.40
C PRO A 23 -27.21 16.76 -2.98
N TRP A 24 -26.98 15.85 -2.07
CA TRP A 24 -26.55 16.21 -0.72
C TRP A 24 -25.11 16.74 -0.77
N ARG A 25 -24.82 17.71 0.10
CA ARG A 25 -23.54 18.37 0.17
C ARG A 25 -22.92 18.16 1.53
N PHE A 26 -21.67 17.76 1.54
CA PHE A 26 -20.89 17.52 2.73
C PHE A 26 -19.56 18.26 2.61
N THR A 27 -19.05 18.77 3.71
CA THR A 27 -17.66 19.23 3.79
C THR A 27 -16.74 18.09 4.20
N ALA A 28 -15.43 18.23 4.01
CA ALA A 28 -14.45 17.22 4.40
C ALA A 28 -14.59 16.80 5.88
N GLN A 29 -14.99 17.71 6.76
CA GLN A 29 -15.21 17.44 8.17
C GLN A 29 -16.35 16.42 8.45
N ASN A 30 -17.25 16.26 7.50
CA ASN A 30 -18.38 15.31 7.59
C ASN A 30 -18.12 13.99 6.87
N MET A 31 -16.92 13.82 6.29
CA MET A 31 -16.52 12.60 5.61
C MET A 31 -15.80 11.66 6.58
N SER A 32 -15.93 10.35 6.34
CA SER A 32 -15.16 9.38 7.11
C SER A 32 -13.65 9.50 6.80
N ASP A 33 -12.81 9.19 7.77
CA ASP A 33 -11.36 9.19 7.61
C ASP A 33 -10.94 8.26 6.46
N GLY A 34 -11.58 7.08 6.33
CA GLY A 34 -11.35 6.16 5.23
C GLY A 34 -11.64 6.77 3.87
N THR A 35 -12.72 7.56 3.73
CA THR A 35 -13.03 8.24 2.46
C THR A 35 -11.98 9.30 2.13
N LEU A 36 -11.55 10.07 3.11
CA LEU A 36 -10.52 11.10 2.92
C LEU A 36 -9.17 10.46 2.58
N ARG A 37 -8.82 9.36 3.26
CA ARG A 37 -7.60 8.59 2.98
C ARG A 37 -7.63 8.00 1.57
N ALA A 38 -8.73 7.35 1.18
CA ALA A 38 -8.89 6.83 -0.18
C ALA A 38 -8.73 7.93 -1.23
N LEU A 39 -9.32 9.10 -1.00
CA LEU A 39 -9.15 10.25 -1.89
C LEU A 39 -7.69 10.69 -1.98
N GLY A 40 -6.98 10.77 -0.85
CA GLY A 40 -5.56 11.11 -0.81
C GLY A 40 -4.72 10.11 -1.60
N VAL A 41 -4.90 8.81 -1.37
CA VAL A 41 -4.22 7.73 -2.09
C VAL A 41 -4.49 7.80 -3.59
N LEU A 42 -5.76 7.89 -3.99
CA LEU A 42 -6.12 8.00 -5.42
C LEU A 42 -5.57 9.27 -6.06
N THR A 43 -5.51 10.39 -5.33
CA THR A 43 -4.91 11.62 -5.83
C THR A 43 -3.41 11.44 -6.05
N ALA A 44 -2.70 10.80 -5.13
CA ALA A 44 -1.27 10.50 -5.28
C ALA A 44 -1.00 9.57 -6.47
N LEU A 45 -1.81 8.50 -6.61
CA LEU A 45 -1.64 7.50 -7.67
C LEU A 45 -1.95 8.03 -9.08
N PHE A 46 -2.93 8.93 -9.19
CA PHE A 46 -3.44 9.39 -10.50
C PHE A 46 -3.21 10.87 -10.77
N GLN A 47 -2.34 11.53 -9.99
CA GLN A 47 -1.93 12.89 -10.29
C GLN A 47 -1.24 12.93 -11.66
N ARG A 48 -1.74 13.79 -12.53
CA ARG A 48 -1.18 13.99 -13.86
C ARG A 48 -0.64 15.41 -13.95
N ASN A 49 0.64 15.57 -13.69
CA ASN A 49 1.36 16.77 -14.05
C ASN A 49 2.36 16.37 -15.17
N PRO A 50 2.16 16.80 -16.41
CA PRO A 50 3.03 16.42 -17.52
C PRO A 50 4.50 16.79 -17.28
N ASP A 51 4.74 17.86 -16.56
CA ASP A 51 6.08 18.40 -16.33
C ASP A 51 6.77 17.83 -15.08
N HIS A 52 6.01 17.20 -14.18
CA HIS A 52 6.48 16.73 -12.86
C HIS A 52 5.78 15.45 -12.42
N ALA A 53 5.61 14.50 -13.33
CA ALA A 53 5.06 13.19 -12.95
C ALA A 53 6.04 12.47 -11.99
N PRO A 54 5.60 11.97 -10.84
CA PRO A 54 6.45 11.21 -9.93
C PRO A 54 6.91 9.91 -10.60
N THR A 55 8.18 9.60 -10.47
CA THR A 55 8.75 8.32 -10.92
C THR A 55 8.59 7.22 -9.88
N LEU A 56 8.43 7.59 -8.62
CA LEU A 56 8.23 6.71 -7.47
C LEU A 56 7.17 7.28 -6.54
N ILE A 57 6.27 6.43 -6.08
CA ILE A 57 5.27 6.75 -5.06
C ILE A 57 5.40 5.73 -3.93
N GLY A 58 5.69 6.20 -2.71
CA GLY A 58 5.64 5.39 -1.49
C GLY A 58 4.33 5.63 -0.75
N ILE A 59 3.67 4.56 -0.34
CA ILE A 59 2.42 4.63 0.43
C ILE A 59 2.50 3.67 1.61
N GLU A 60 2.34 4.21 2.80
CA GLU A 60 2.32 3.43 4.03
C GLU A 60 0.89 3.07 4.40
N GLU A 61 0.65 1.77 4.56
CA GLU A 61 -0.63 1.19 5.00
C GLU A 61 -1.87 1.85 4.36
N PRO A 62 -1.99 1.83 3.02
CA PRO A 62 -3.07 2.54 2.34
C PRO A 62 -4.47 2.03 2.70
N GLU A 63 -4.57 0.82 3.22
CA GLU A 63 -5.81 0.18 3.66
C GLU A 63 -6.30 0.65 5.03
N THR A 64 -5.46 1.30 5.83
CA THR A 64 -5.84 1.77 7.17
C THR A 64 -7.07 2.68 7.10
N ALA A 65 -8.03 2.44 7.97
CA ALA A 65 -9.35 3.09 8.01
C ALA A 65 -10.26 2.81 6.80
N LEU A 66 -9.85 1.98 5.84
CA LEU A 66 -10.73 1.51 4.79
C LEU A 66 -11.55 0.30 5.26
N HIS A 67 -12.78 0.22 4.75
CA HIS A 67 -13.57 -0.99 4.95
C HIS A 67 -12.92 -2.16 4.18
N PRO A 68 -12.84 -3.38 4.73
CA PRO A 68 -12.21 -4.54 4.05
C PRO A 68 -12.71 -4.76 2.62
N ALA A 69 -13.99 -4.53 2.35
CA ALA A 69 -14.54 -4.61 0.99
C ALA A 69 -13.91 -3.62 -0.02
N ALA A 70 -13.22 -2.58 0.45
CA ALA A 70 -12.52 -1.63 -0.41
C ALA A 70 -11.11 -2.11 -0.82
N SER A 71 -10.56 -3.16 -0.18
CA SER A 71 -9.20 -3.67 -0.45
C SER A 71 -9.04 -4.06 -1.92
N ARG A 72 -10.05 -4.70 -2.52
CA ARG A 72 -10.03 -5.04 -3.94
C ARG A 72 -9.93 -3.79 -4.83
N ALA A 73 -10.75 -2.78 -4.59
CA ALA A 73 -10.72 -1.55 -5.37
C ALA A 73 -9.40 -0.80 -5.21
N LEU A 74 -8.81 -0.85 -4.01
CA LEU A 74 -7.49 -0.30 -3.74
C LEU A 74 -6.41 -1.04 -4.54
N ARG A 75 -6.39 -2.38 -4.53
CA ARG A 75 -5.47 -3.20 -5.33
C ARG A 75 -5.58 -2.86 -6.82
N GLU A 76 -6.79 -2.82 -7.36
CA GLU A 76 -7.03 -2.47 -8.76
C GLU A 76 -6.49 -1.07 -9.10
N ALA A 77 -6.60 -0.11 -8.18
CA ALA A 77 -6.04 1.23 -8.35
C ALA A 77 -4.51 1.22 -8.33
N LEU A 78 -3.90 0.51 -7.38
CA LEU A 78 -2.45 0.33 -7.28
C LEU A 78 -1.89 -0.33 -8.54
N ASN A 79 -2.46 -1.46 -8.97
CA ASN A 79 -2.04 -2.19 -10.17
C ASN A 79 -2.16 -1.35 -11.45
N ARG A 80 -3.19 -0.50 -11.53
CA ARG A 80 -3.35 0.42 -12.67
C ARG A 80 -2.28 1.51 -12.68
N ALA A 81 -1.98 2.09 -11.53
CA ALA A 81 -0.99 3.15 -11.41
C ALA A 81 0.45 2.60 -11.59
N ALA A 82 0.72 1.37 -11.13
CA ALA A 82 2.01 0.69 -11.27
C ALA A 82 2.46 0.46 -12.73
N LYS A 83 1.54 0.54 -13.69
CA LYS A 83 1.88 0.47 -15.13
C LYS A 83 2.68 1.69 -15.62
N HIS A 84 2.68 2.77 -14.89
CA HIS A 84 3.28 4.05 -15.31
C HIS A 84 4.26 4.64 -14.31
N THR A 85 4.22 4.20 -13.06
CA THR A 85 5.02 4.75 -11.97
C THR A 85 5.41 3.63 -11.03
N GLN A 86 6.64 3.63 -10.55
CA GLN A 86 7.05 2.67 -9.51
C GLN A 86 6.28 2.96 -8.23
N ILE A 87 5.70 1.92 -7.62
CA ILE A 87 4.93 2.06 -6.39
C ILE A 87 5.52 1.14 -5.33
N ILE A 88 5.79 1.67 -4.17
CA ILE A 88 6.16 0.92 -2.97
C ILE A 88 5.03 1.07 -1.96
N VAL A 89 4.51 -0.05 -1.50
CA VAL A 89 3.42 -0.09 -0.51
C VAL A 89 3.90 -0.89 0.69
N THR A 90 3.74 -0.35 1.88
CA THR A 90 3.85 -1.14 3.11
C THR A 90 2.46 -1.54 3.58
N SER A 91 2.29 -2.78 4.00
CA SER A 91 1.02 -3.29 4.51
C SER A 91 1.25 -4.47 5.44
N HIS A 92 0.40 -4.59 6.43
CA HIS A 92 0.25 -5.78 7.26
C HIS A 92 -1.16 -6.40 7.12
N SER A 93 -1.93 -5.96 6.12
CA SER A 93 -3.29 -6.44 5.87
C SER A 93 -3.30 -7.65 4.94
N PRO A 94 -3.70 -8.81 5.43
CA PRO A 94 -3.89 -9.98 4.56
C PRO A 94 -4.89 -9.71 3.43
N ASP A 95 -5.93 -8.90 3.69
CA ASP A 95 -6.97 -8.61 2.70
C ASP A 95 -6.45 -7.77 1.52
N LEU A 96 -5.45 -6.90 1.75
CA LEU A 96 -4.79 -6.17 0.68
C LEU A 96 -3.89 -7.09 -0.15
N MET A 97 -3.24 -8.07 0.50
CA MET A 97 -2.30 -9.00 -0.12
C MET A 97 -2.97 -10.27 -0.66
N ASP A 98 -4.28 -10.43 -0.46
CA ASP A 98 -5.06 -11.57 -0.95
C ASP A 98 -5.41 -11.40 -2.44
N ASP A 99 -4.38 -11.49 -3.28
CA ASP A 99 -4.46 -11.38 -4.73
C ASP A 99 -3.72 -12.57 -5.36
N PRO A 100 -4.43 -13.48 -6.05
CA PRO A 100 -3.79 -14.64 -6.68
C PRO A 100 -2.85 -14.26 -7.84
N ASP A 101 -3.01 -13.06 -8.39
CA ASP A 101 -2.17 -12.54 -9.50
C ASP A 101 -1.00 -11.69 -8.99
N LEU A 102 -0.82 -11.56 -7.67
CA LEU A 102 0.33 -10.84 -7.09
C LEU A 102 1.61 -11.62 -7.36
N ASP A 103 2.53 -10.99 -8.08
CA ASP A 103 3.83 -11.58 -8.38
C ASP A 103 4.69 -11.67 -7.11
N ALA A 104 5.06 -12.90 -6.73
CA ALA A 104 5.89 -13.19 -5.56
C ALA A 104 7.23 -12.43 -5.59
N ASP A 105 7.77 -12.19 -6.78
CA ASP A 105 9.04 -11.48 -6.95
C ASP A 105 8.92 -9.97 -6.61
N THR A 106 7.72 -9.43 -6.52
CA THR A 106 7.46 -8.04 -6.11
C THR A 106 7.25 -7.88 -4.60
N VAL A 107 7.03 -8.97 -3.89
CA VAL A 107 6.81 -8.95 -2.44
C VAL A 107 8.14 -8.94 -1.70
N ARG A 108 8.20 -8.17 -0.62
CA ARG A 108 9.32 -8.13 0.32
C ARG A 108 8.80 -8.35 1.72
N ALA A 109 9.40 -9.31 2.42
CA ALA A 109 9.14 -9.49 3.85
C ALA A 109 10.04 -8.57 4.66
N VAL A 110 9.49 -8.01 5.73
CA VAL A 110 10.19 -7.12 6.65
C VAL A 110 10.11 -7.75 8.03
N ILE A 111 11.26 -7.98 8.63
CA ILE A 111 11.36 -8.50 10.00
C ILE A 111 12.27 -7.60 10.84
N ALA A 112 11.99 -7.55 12.14
CA ALA A 112 12.84 -6.91 13.12
C ALA A 112 13.46 -7.99 14.02
N GLU A 113 14.78 -8.04 14.06
CA GLU A 113 15.54 -8.93 14.93
C GLU A 113 16.52 -8.11 15.78
N GLY A 114 16.31 -8.15 17.10
CA GLY A 114 17.10 -7.31 18.01
C GLY A 114 16.85 -5.82 17.75
N SER A 115 17.89 -5.08 17.35
CA SER A 115 17.83 -3.66 17.00
C SER A 115 17.87 -3.40 15.49
N GLU A 116 17.86 -4.45 14.67
CA GLU A 116 18.01 -4.34 13.23
C GLU A 116 16.70 -4.67 12.51
N THR A 117 16.48 -4.00 11.37
CA THR A 117 15.35 -4.30 10.47
C THR A 117 15.92 -4.88 9.18
N HIS A 118 15.45 -6.07 8.82
CA HIS A 118 15.85 -6.73 7.60
C HIS A 118 14.68 -6.72 6.60
N ILE A 119 15.00 -6.41 5.34
CA ILE A 119 14.06 -6.43 4.22
C ILE A 119 14.63 -7.39 3.18
N ALA A 120 13.90 -8.47 2.89
CA ALA A 120 14.35 -9.48 1.94
C ALA A 120 13.21 -9.94 1.01
N PRO A 121 13.53 -10.56 -0.15
CA PRO A 121 12.57 -11.36 -0.89
C PRO A 121 11.94 -12.42 0.00
N LEU A 122 10.84 -12.99 -0.43
CA LEU A 122 10.25 -14.14 0.25
C LEU A 122 11.19 -15.36 0.13
N ASP A 123 11.14 -16.25 1.13
CA ASP A 123 11.79 -17.55 1.06
C ASP A 123 11.26 -18.39 -0.11
N SER A 124 12.02 -19.40 -0.53
CA SER A 124 11.68 -20.22 -1.70
C SER A 124 10.34 -20.96 -1.53
N GLY A 125 10.00 -21.40 -0.31
CA GLY A 125 8.74 -22.09 -0.03
C GLY A 125 7.54 -21.18 -0.22
N SER A 126 7.60 -19.96 0.29
CA SER A 126 6.56 -18.95 0.12
C SER A 126 6.42 -18.54 -1.36
N GLN A 127 7.55 -18.35 -2.06
CA GLN A 127 7.54 -18.02 -3.48
C GLN A 127 6.91 -19.14 -4.31
N ASP A 128 7.30 -20.40 -4.07
CA ASP A 128 6.78 -21.55 -4.80
C ASP A 128 5.28 -21.74 -4.55
N ALA A 129 4.82 -21.56 -3.31
CA ALA A 129 3.41 -21.65 -2.96
C ALA A 129 2.58 -20.59 -3.71
N MET A 130 3.08 -19.35 -3.83
CA MET A 130 2.42 -18.30 -4.58
C MET A 130 2.47 -18.56 -6.11
N LYS A 131 3.64 -18.91 -6.66
CA LYS A 131 3.81 -19.19 -8.10
C LYS A 131 2.98 -20.36 -8.59
N GLN A 132 2.73 -21.34 -7.73
CA GLN A 132 1.86 -22.49 -8.01
C GLN A 132 0.38 -22.23 -7.69
N HIS A 133 0.03 -21.00 -7.27
CA HIS A 133 -1.33 -20.60 -6.85
C HIS A 133 -1.91 -21.52 -5.75
N LEU A 134 -1.06 -22.09 -4.89
CA LEU A 134 -1.50 -22.89 -3.74
C LEU A 134 -1.98 -21.98 -2.60
N PHE A 135 -1.30 -20.84 -2.41
CA PHE A 135 -1.64 -19.82 -1.43
C PHE A 135 -1.37 -18.43 -2.00
N SER A 136 -2.21 -17.47 -1.65
CA SER A 136 -1.92 -16.04 -1.86
C SER A 136 -0.95 -15.52 -0.78
N ALA A 137 -0.29 -14.40 -1.02
CA ALA A 137 0.51 -13.73 0.00
C ALA A 137 -0.32 -13.38 1.25
N GLY A 138 -1.60 -13.02 1.07
CA GLY A 138 -2.52 -12.75 2.16
C GLY A 138 -2.83 -13.99 3.00
N GLU A 139 -2.98 -15.15 2.39
CA GLU A 139 -3.17 -16.42 3.10
C GLU A 139 -1.92 -16.82 3.87
N LEU A 140 -0.75 -16.73 3.26
CA LEU A 140 0.53 -16.99 3.94
C LEU A 140 0.73 -16.05 5.13
N LEU A 141 0.37 -14.79 4.99
CA LEU A 141 0.44 -13.81 6.08
C LEU A 141 -0.49 -14.17 7.23
N ARG A 142 -1.75 -14.59 6.96
CA ARG A 142 -2.70 -15.08 8.00
C ARG A 142 -2.16 -16.29 8.75
N LEU A 143 -1.43 -17.16 8.06
CA LEU A 143 -0.82 -18.35 8.64
C LEU A 143 0.51 -18.08 9.34
N ASN A 144 1.00 -16.81 9.31
CA ASN A 144 2.33 -16.43 9.79
C ASN A 144 3.45 -17.25 9.10
N GLN A 145 3.28 -17.49 7.80
CA GLN A 145 4.20 -18.28 6.97
C GLN A 145 4.84 -17.43 5.85
N LEU A 146 4.56 -16.15 5.81
CA LEU A 146 5.20 -15.23 4.86
C LEU A 146 6.58 -14.83 5.42
N ALA A 147 7.59 -15.62 5.11
CA ALA A 147 8.92 -15.46 5.66
C ALA A 147 9.91 -14.83 4.66
N PRO A 148 10.90 -14.07 5.15
CA PRO A 148 11.98 -13.58 4.31
C PRO A 148 12.97 -14.70 3.98
N ASP A 149 13.68 -14.53 2.86
CA ASP A 149 14.78 -15.41 2.47
C ASP A 149 15.96 -15.29 3.45
N PRO A 150 16.33 -16.36 4.18
CA PRO A 150 17.38 -16.32 5.18
C PRO A 150 18.76 -16.13 4.55
N GLU A 151 19.02 -16.62 3.35
CA GLU A 151 20.31 -16.44 2.67
C GLU A 151 20.53 -14.98 2.31
N ASN A 152 19.49 -14.31 1.83
CA ASN A 152 19.54 -12.88 1.51
C ASN A 152 19.83 -12.03 2.78
N ILE A 153 19.22 -12.37 3.91
CA ILE A 153 19.48 -11.69 5.18
C ILE A 153 20.95 -11.87 5.61
N LEU A 154 21.46 -13.09 5.53
CA LEU A 154 22.86 -13.38 5.87
C LEU A 154 23.84 -12.60 4.99
N ASP A 155 23.54 -12.47 3.70
CA ASP A 155 24.36 -11.68 2.77
C ASP A 155 24.33 -10.19 3.08
N GLN A 156 23.18 -9.64 3.47
CA GLN A 156 23.07 -8.26 3.93
C GLN A 156 23.93 -8.02 5.18
N GLN A 157 23.87 -8.91 6.16
CA GLN A 157 24.69 -8.82 7.38
C GLN A 157 26.19 -8.87 7.07
N ARG A 158 26.61 -9.72 6.13
CA ARG A 158 28.01 -9.78 5.68
C ARG A 158 28.46 -8.48 5.01
N GLN A 159 27.60 -7.88 4.19
CA GLN A 159 27.92 -6.61 3.51
C GLN A 159 28.11 -5.47 4.51
N VAL A 160 27.25 -5.36 5.52
CA VAL A 160 27.37 -4.34 6.57
C VAL A 160 28.68 -4.50 7.32
N SER A 161 29.10 -5.74 7.65
CA SER A 161 30.35 -6.00 8.34
C SER A 161 31.60 -5.64 7.53
N LEU A 162 31.52 -5.62 6.18
CA LEU A 162 32.63 -5.21 5.30
C LEU A 162 32.88 -3.70 5.29
N PHE A 163 31.88 -2.89 5.62
CA PHE A 163 31.98 -1.42 5.66
C PHE A 163 32.34 -0.88 7.05
N GLY A 164 32.55 -1.76 8.03
CA GLY A 164 32.84 -1.40 9.43
C GLY A 164 31.57 -1.02 10.20
N GLU A 165 31.57 -1.31 11.50
CA GLU A 165 30.54 -0.84 12.41
C GLU A 165 30.56 0.70 12.38
N ILE A 166 29.45 1.30 12.01
CA ILE A 166 29.23 2.73 12.24
C ILE A 166 29.01 2.83 13.75
N GLU A 167 30.07 3.15 14.50
CA GLU A 167 29.94 3.44 15.93
C GLU A 167 28.91 4.59 16.09
N PRO A 168 28.01 4.49 17.08
CA PRO A 168 26.95 5.47 17.32
C PRO A 168 27.47 6.84 17.76
#